data_9a7ce0a0348cca3ca2a5b474ed19a489
#
_entry.id   9a7ce0a0348cca3ca2a5b474ed19a489
#
_cell.length_a   1.000
_cell.length_b   1.000
_cell.length_c   1.000
_cell.angle_alpha   90.00
_cell.angle_beta   90.00
_cell.angle_gamma   90.00
#
_symmetry.space_group_name_H-M   'P 1'
#
loop_
_entity.id
_entity.type
_entity.pdbx_description
1 polymer ?
#
loop_
_entity_poly.entity_id
_entity_poly.type
_entity_poly.pdbx_seq_one_letter_code
_entity_poly.pdbx_strand_id
1 'polypeptide(L)'
;GGAQSEKLTDTNEKIAVWKGKNQELEVLGIEVQETEDLLKGVETQKKLAKKARETYQKNRIRYDAKSQEYESMRRIFLDEQAGFLARELQRGKPCPVCGAIEHPNPCIASTLHRDLTREQLELAEKEVSELRNRQEQSAGEARSAVDIVAEKERLLEETGRKLCTRILNDHEQFPEAGMLEVFDSLGDNIKNFQESRNSEVTGAAQ
;
A
#
# COMPACT_ATOMS: atom_id res chain seq x y z
N GLY A 1 33.18 37.74 -55.47
CA GLY A 1 32.91 37.86 -53.99
C GLY A 1 31.50 37.49 -53.56
N GLY A 2 30.48 37.58 -54.43
CA GLY A 2 29.09 37.33 -54.01
C GLY A 2 28.74 35.88 -53.64
N ALA A 3 29.13 34.95 -54.48
CA ALA A 3 28.78 33.52 -54.29
C ALA A 3 29.43 32.84 -53.08
N GLN A 4 30.58 33.35 -52.61
CA GLN A 4 31.22 32.85 -51.38
C GLN A 4 30.56 33.41 -50.12
N SER A 5 30.09 34.66 -50.14
CA SER A 5 29.33 35.28 -49.07
C SER A 5 27.98 34.63 -48.85
N GLU A 6 27.23 34.29 -49.91
CA GLU A 6 25.96 33.59 -49.85
C GLU A 6 26.10 32.14 -49.30
N LYS A 7 27.14 31.41 -49.69
CA LYS A 7 27.42 30.07 -49.14
C LYS A 7 27.75 30.10 -47.64
N LEU A 8 28.48 31.14 -47.17
CA LEU A 8 28.80 31.34 -45.75
C LEU A 8 27.55 31.64 -44.94
N THR A 9 26.65 32.47 -45.47
CA THR A 9 25.39 32.83 -44.83
C THR A 9 24.49 31.61 -44.69
N ASP A 10 24.30 30.81 -45.75
CA ASP A 10 23.53 29.56 -45.75
C ASP A 10 24.11 28.53 -44.75
N THR A 11 25.43 28.44 -44.68
CA THR A 11 26.10 27.53 -43.73
C THR A 11 25.87 27.98 -42.28
N ASN A 12 25.95 29.29 -41.98
CA ASN A 12 25.72 29.80 -40.65
C ASN A 12 24.26 29.64 -40.21
N GLU A 13 23.30 29.80 -41.10
CA GLU A 13 21.88 29.55 -40.85
C GLU A 13 21.64 28.07 -40.52
N LYS A 14 22.23 27.14 -41.27
CA LYS A 14 22.16 25.69 -41.01
C LYS A 14 22.78 25.34 -39.66
N ILE A 15 23.92 25.91 -39.30
CA ILE A 15 24.54 25.72 -37.99
C ILE A 15 23.63 26.20 -36.85
N ALA A 16 22.99 27.33 -37.01
CA ALA A 16 22.07 27.91 -36.04
C ALA A 16 20.85 26.96 -35.81
N VAL A 17 20.26 26.45 -36.92
CA VAL A 17 19.16 25.48 -36.89
C VAL A 17 19.59 24.19 -36.16
N TRP A 18 20.77 23.64 -36.49
CA TRP A 18 21.30 22.44 -35.83
C TRP A 18 21.55 22.66 -34.33
N LYS A 19 22.08 23.82 -33.92
CA LYS A 19 22.24 24.16 -32.50
C LYS A 19 20.91 24.22 -31.78
N GLY A 20 19.89 24.82 -32.38
CA GLY A 20 18.55 24.88 -31.83
C GLY A 20 17.96 23.47 -31.63
N LYS A 21 18.05 22.62 -32.65
CA LYS A 21 17.59 21.21 -32.55
C LYS A 21 18.34 20.41 -31.48
N ASN A 22 19.65 20.61 -31.34
CA ASN A 22 20.40 19.94 -30.28
C ASN A 22 19.93 20.37 -28.89
N GLN A 23 19.66 21.63 -28.67
CA GLN A 23 19.11 22.13 -27.41
C GLN A 23 17.73 21.51 -27.11
N GLU A 24 16.87 21.44 -28.13
CA GLU A 24 15.56 20.76 -27.98
C GLU A 24 15.69 19.29 -27.60
N LEU A 25 16.63 18.57 -28.21
CA LEU A 25 16.91 17.17 -27.88
C LEU A 25 17.46 16.98 -26.46
N GLU A 26 18.34 17.89 -26.01
CA GLU A 26 18.83 17.87 -24.62
C GLU A 26 17.70 18.03 -23.61
N VAL A 27 16.81 19.01 -23.82
CA VAL A 27 15.65 19.23 -22.96
C VAL A 27 14.71 18.03 -22.97
N LEU A 28 14.45 17.46 -24.16
CA LEU A 28 13.63 16.27 -24.29
C LEU A 28 14.26 15.06 -23.55
N GLY A 29 15.57 14.90 -23.61
CA GLY A 29 16.29 13.88 -22.88
C GLY A 29 16.13 13.99 -21.36
N ILE A 30 16.13 15.20 -20.83
CA ILE A 30 15.87 15.46 -19.40
C ILE A 30 14.42 15.08 -19.04
N GLU A 31 13.43 15.49 -19.85
CA GLU A 31 12.02 15.17 -19.60
C GLU A 31 11.74 13.65 -19.65
N VAL A 32 12.39 12.94 -20.57
CA VAL A 32 12.33 11.47 -20.62
C VAL A 32 12.89 10.86 -19.34
N GLN A 33 14.06 11.34 -18.88
CA GLN A 33 14.69 10.83 -17.66
C GLN A 33 13.82 11.09 -16.42
N GLU A 34 13.24 12.29 -16.30
CA GLU A 34 12.31 12.61 -15.21
C GLU A 34 11.09 11.70 -15.20
N THR A 35 10.54 11.39 -16.38
CA THR A 35 9.38 10.48 -16.52
C THR A 35 9.75 9.04 -16.14
N GLU A 36 10.93 8.56 -16.53
CA GLU A 36 11.45 7.25 -16.10
C GLU A 36 11.63 7.16 -14.58
N ASP A 37 12.14 8.23 -13.97
CA ASP A 37 12.34 8.27 -12.52
C ASP A 37 11.02 8.31 -11.76
N LEU A 38 9.99 8.98 -12.30
CA LEU A 38 8.63 8.91 -11.81
C LEU A 38 8.06 7.48 -11.89
N LEU A 39 8.25 6.79 -13.02
CA LEU A 39 7.81 5.41 -13.21
C LEU A 39 8.44 4.47 -12.18
N LYS A 40 9.78 4.54 -11.99
CA LYS A 40 10.49 3.77 -10.95
C LYS A 40 9.97 4.11 -9.54
N GLY A 41 9.64 5.39 -9.31
CA GLY A 41 9.04 5.85 -8.07
C GLY A 41 7.66 5.24 -7.81
N VAL A 42 6.81 5.10 -8.82
CA VAL A 42 5.50 4.42 -8.74
C VAL A 42 5.68 2.95 -8.41
N GLU A 43 6.55 2.24 -9.12
CA GLU A 43 6.82 0.81 -8.86
C GLU A 43 7.31 0.56 -7.44
N THR A 44 8.22 1.40 -6.96
CA THR A 44 8.74 1.33 -5.59
C THR A 44 7.61 1.53 -4.58
N GLN A 45 6.77 2.53 -4.80
CA GLN A 45 5.65 2.84 -3.90
C GLN A 45 4.58 1.73 -3.92
N LYS A 46 4.30 1.11 -5.07
CA LYS A 46 3.41 -0.07 -5.16
C LYS A 46 3.93 -1.23 -4.29
N LYS A 47 5.23 -1.49 -4.31
CA LYS A 47 5.86 -2.52 -3.44
C LYS A 47 5.69 -2.18 -1.96
N LEU A 48 5.86 -0.91 -1.58
CA LEU A 48 5.66 -0.45 -0.20
C LEU A 48 4.19 -0.56 0.23
N ALA A 49 3.25 -0.16 -0.62
CA ALA A 49 1.82 -0.28 -0.35
C ALA A 49 1.38 -1.75 -0.18
N LYS A 50 1.90 -2.65 -1.01
CA LYS A 50 1.69 -4.10 -0.84
C LYS A 50 2.19 -4.59 0.52
N LYS A 51 3.40 -4.21 0.92
CA LYS A 51 3.98 -4.55 2.23
C LYS A 51 3.15 -4.02 3.40
N ALA A 52 2.71 -2.77 3.33
CA ALA A 52 1.85 -2.16 4.35
C ALA A 52 0.52 -2.91 4.48
N ARG A 53 -0.11 -3.28 3.36
CA ARG A 53 -1.33 -4.09 3.34
C ARG A 53 -1.13 -5.47 3.96
N GLU A 54 -0.04 -6.15 3.65
CA GLU A 54 0.30 -7.46 4.25
C GLU A 54 0.51 -7.34 5.77
N THR A 55 1.15 -6.27 6.22
CA THR A 55 1.35 -5.97 7.65
C THR A 55 0.01 -5.75 8.35
N TYR A 56 -0.87 -4.95 7.77
CA TYR A 56 -2.23 -4.75 8.28
C TYR A 56 -3.01 -6.07 8.39
N GLN A 57 -2.97 -6.90 7.35
CA GLN A 57 -3.65 -8.20 7.37
C GLN A 57 -3.15 -9.11 8.50
N LYS A 58 -1.82 -9.16 8.71
CA LYS A 58 -1.22 -9.92 9.81
C LYS A 58 -1.66 -9.40 11.19
N ASN A 59 -1.65 -8.09 11.37
CA ASN A 59 -2.07 -7.47 12.63
C ASN A 59 -3.56 -7.67 12.88
N ARG A 60 -4.39 -7.61 11.85
CA ARG A 60 -5.83 -7.89 11.93
C ARG A 60 -6.10 -9.32 12.39
N ILE A 61 -5.46 -10.31 11.75
CA ILE A 61 -5.63 -11.73 12.12
C ILE A 61 -5.23 -11.96 13.58
N ARG A 62 -4.13 -11.35 14.03
CA ARG A 62 -3.67 -11.47 15.43
C ARG A 62 -4.66 -10.83 16.41
N TYR A 63 -5.16 -9.65 16.09
CA TYR A 63 -6.17 -8.98 16.90
C TYR A 63 -7.45 -9.81 16.97
N ASP A 64 -7.98 -10.27 15.84
CA ASP A 64 -9.22 -11.05 15.77
C ASP A 64 -9.11 -12.34 16.61
N ALA A 65 -8.00 -13.07 16.49
CA ALA A 65 -7.75 -14.29 17.25
C ALA A 65 -7.68 -14.03 18.76
N LYS A 66 -6.91 -13.00 19.17
CA LYS A 66 -6.75 -12.67 20.60
C LYS A 66 -8.02 -12.10 21.21
N SER A 67 -8.78 -11.33 20.45
CA SER A 67 -10.10 -10.81 20.86
C SER A 67 -11.09 -11.94 21.12
N GLN A 68 -11.14 -12.97 20.26
CA GLN A 68 -11.97 -14.15 20.46
C GLN A 68 -11.56 -14.95 21.69
N GLU A 69 -10.25 -15.12 21.90
CA GLU A 69 -9.71 -15.76 23.11
C GLU A 69 -10.14 -15.02 24.37
N TYR A 70 -9.94 -13.71 24.40
CA TYR A 70 -10.34 -12.86 25.53
C TYR A 70 -11.84 -12.92 25.82
N GLU A 71 -12.69 -12.84 24.79
CA GLU A 71 -14.14 -12.93 24.97
C GLU A 71 -14.56 -14.32 25.53
N SER A 72 -13.89 -15.38 25.13
CA SER A 72 -14.11 -16.72 25.67
C SER A 72 -13.69 -16.79 27.14
N MET A 73 -12.50 -16.27 27.48
CA MET A 73 -12.02 -16.17 28.87
C MET A 73 -12.98 -15.36 29.75
N ARG A 74 -13.43 -14.21 29.26
CA ARG A 74 -14.36 -13.32 29.95
C ARG A 74 -15.68 -14.03 30.26
N ARG A 75 -16.22 -14.77 29.28
CA ARG A 75 -17.46 -15.54 29.47
C ARG A 75 -17.28 -16.61 30.53
N ILE A 76 -16.22 -17.40 30.46
CA ILE A 76 -15.89 -18.42 31.46
C ILE A 76 -15.80 -17.82 32.85
N PHE A 77 -15.07 -16.70 32.98
CA PHE A 77 -14.89 -16.02 34.26
C PHE A 77 -16.23 -15.55 34.87
N LEU A 78 -17.13 -14.98 34.03
CA LEU A 78 -18.46 -14.55 34.47
C LEU A 78 -19.35 -15.74 34.88
N ASP A 79 -19.30 -16.85 34.12
CA ASP A 79 -20.07 -18.04 34.42
C ASP A 79 -19.60 -18.71 35.72
N GLU A 80 -18.30 -18.70 36.02
CA GLU A 80 -17.76 -19.17 37.28
C GLU A 80 -18.18 -18.31 38.47
N GLN A 81 -18.19 -16.96 38.29
CA GLN A 81 -18.69 -16.06 39.34
C GLN A 81 -20.19 -16.26 39.60
N ALA A 82 -21.00 -16.40 38.53
CA ALA A 82 -22.42 -16.70 38.68
C ALA A 82 -22.66 -18.04 39.39
N GLY A 83 -21.86 -19.06 39.07
CA GLY A 83 -21.91 -20.36 39.72
C GLY A 83 -21.44 -20.31 41.17
N PHE A 84 -20.46 -19.49 41.52
CA PHE A 84 -20.06 -19.25 42.93
C PHE A 84 -21.21 -18.63 43.71
N LEU A 85 -21.84 -17.58 43.23
CA LEU A 85 -22.99 -16.92 43.84
C LEU A 85 -24.19 -17.85 43.96
N ALA A 86 -24.42 -18.71 42.97
CA ALA A 86 -25.50 -19.67 42.99
C ALA A 86 -25.31 -20.77 44.09
N ARG A 87 -24.08 -21.13 44.43
CA ARG A 87 -23.78 -22.05 45.55
C ARG A 87 -24.04 -21.44 46.93
N GLU A 88 -23.98 -20.12 47.04
CA GLU A 88 -24.25 -19.42 48.29
C GLU A 88 -25.75 -19.19 48.56
N LEU A 89 -26.62 -19.49 47.61
CA LEU A 89 -28.06 -19.41 47.74
C LEU A 89 -28.58 -20.33 48.87
N GLN A 90 -29.28 -19.75 49.83
CA GLN A 90 -29.89 -20.47 50.96
C GLN A 90 -31.41 -20.45 50.83
N ARG A 91 -32.04 -21.62 50.97
CA ARG A 91 -33.51 -21.72 50.93
C ARG A 91 -34.16 -20.77 51.95
N GLY A 92 -35.12 -19.98 51.51
CA GLY A 92 -35.86 -19.05 52.34
C GLY A 92 -35.15 -17.73 52.71
N LYS A 93 -33.89 -17.54 52.24
CA LYS A 93 -33.19 -16.23 52.38
C LYS A 93 -33.18 -15.48 51.04
N PRO A 94 -33.33 -14.15 51.10
CA PRO A 94 -33.23 -13.35 49.86
C PRO A 94 -31.82 -13.41 49.26
N CYS A 95 -31.74 -13.53 47.95
CA CYS A 95 -30.50 -13.50 47.22
C CYS A 95 -29.81 -12.14 47.37
N PRO A 96 -28.49 -12.09 47.70
CA PRO A 96 -27.78 -10.83 47.88
C PRO A 96 -27.62 -10.03 46.57
N VAL A 97 -27.88 -10.64 45.39
CA VAL A 97 -27.74 -10.00 44.07
C VAL A 97 -29.07 -9.42 43.57
N CYS A 98 -30.15 -10.20 43.65
CA CYS A 98 -31.44 -9.80 43.06
C CYS A 98 -32.61 -9.73 44.07
N GLY A 99 -32.39 -10.12 45.34
CA GLY A 99 -33.41 -10.13 46.38
C GLY A 99 -34.45 -11.24 46.27
N ALA A 100 -34.45 -12.06 45.27
CA ALA A 100 -35.40 -13.17 45.08
C ALA A 100 -35.15 -14.28 46.12
N ILE A 101 -36.25 -14.93 46.60
CA ILE A 101 -36.18 -16.03 47.56
C ILE A 101 -36.05 -17.38 46.86
N GLU A 102 -36.56 -17.48 45.62
CA GLU A 102 -36.52 -18.70 44.81
C GLU A 102 -35.81 -18.43 43.49
N HIS A 103 -34.94 -19.38 43.10
CA HIS A 103 -34.21 -19.38 41.86
C HIS A 103 -34.49 -20.74 41.18
N PRO A 104 -35.44 -20.84 40.23
CA PRO A 104 -35.86 -22.08 39.63
C PRO A 104 -34.75 -22.73 38.78
N ASN A 105 -33.80 -21.93 38.29
CA ASN A 105 -32.71 -22.39 37.40
C ASN A 105 -31.37 -21.70 37.77
N PRO A 106 -30.76 -22.00 38.91
CA PRO A 106 -29.49 -21.41 39.32
C PRO A 106 -28.38 -21.88 38.39
N CYS A 107 -27.41 -21.02 38.14
CA CYS A 107 -26.22 -21.33 37.35
C CYS A 107 -25.41 -22.46 38.04
N ILE A 108 -24.99 -23.45 37.27
CA ILE A 108 -24.13 -24.52 37.74
C ILE A 108 -22.68 -24.14 37.36
N ALA A 109 -21.83 -23.91 38.39
CA ALA A 109 -20.43 -23.64 38.16
C ALA A 109 -19.74 -24.81 37.44
N SER A 110 -19.06 -24.54 36.35
CA SER A 110 -18.22 -25.53 35.67
C SER A 110 -16.98 -25.81 36.52
N THR A 111 -16.63 -27.08 36.66
CA THR A 111 -15.41 -27.51 37.36
C THR A 111 -14.17 -27.46 36.46
N LEU A 112 -14.35 -27.17 35.15
CA LEU A 112 -13.33 -27.31 34.13
C LEU A 112 -12.34 -26.13 34.05
N HIS A 113 -12.67 -24.96 34.61
CA HIS A 113 -11.88 -23.75 34.43
C HIS A 113 -11.57 -23.00 35.73
N ARG A 114 -11.36 -23.74 36.82
CA ARG A 114 -11.09 -23.19 38.18
C ARG A 114 -9.83 -22.33 38.28
N ASP A 115 -8.95 -22.40 37.26
CA ASP A 115 -7.64 -21.76 37.29
C ASP A 115 -7.61 -20.40 36.58
N LEU A 116 -8.75 -19.93 36.01
CA LEU A 116 -8.80 -18.63 35.37
C LEU A 116 -8.88 -17.53 36.42
N THR A 117 -7.78 -16.79 36.57
CA THR A 117 -7.69 -15.70 37.53
C THR A 117 -8.08 -14.35 36.88
N ARG A 118 -8.44 -13.40 37.74
CA ARG A 118 -8.73 -12.03 37.34
C ARG A 118 -7.51 -11.37 36.67
N GLU A 119 -6.32 -11.62 37.20
CA GLU A 119 -5.06 -11.11 36.67
C GLU A 119 -4.80 -11.62 35.26
N GLN A 120 -5.12 -12.87 34.96
CA GLN A 120 -4.99 -13.43 33.61
C GLN A 120 -5.97 -12.75 32.62
N LEU A 121 -7.19 -12.47 33.06
CA LEU A 121 -8.18 -11.75 32.26
C LEU A 121 -7.73 -10.32 31.97
N GLU A 122 -7.23 -9.60 32.98
CA GLU A 122 -6.70 -8.24 32.83
C GLU A 122 -5.48 -8.18 31.89
N LEU A 123 -4.58 -9.19 31.96
CA LEU A 123 -3.48 -9.32 31.01
C LEU A 123 -3.96 -9.55 29.59
N ALA A 124 -4.93 -10.44 29.39
CA ALA A 124 -5.49 -10.68 28.07
C ALA A 124 -6.19 -9.44 27.48
N GLU A 125 -6.92 -8.68 28.32
CA GLU A 125 -7.53 -7.41 27.94
C GLU A 125 -6.48 -6.39 27.47
N LYS A 126 -5.39 -6.26 28.20
CA LYS A 126 -4.27 -5.40 27.83
C LYS A 126 -3.65 -5.80 26.51
N GLU A 127 -3.40 -7.11 26.28
CA GLU A 127 -2.87 -7.62 25.03
C GLU A 127 -3.81 -7.34 23.84
N VAL A 128 -5.12 -7.50 24.02
CA VAL A 128 -6.13 -7.17 22.99
C VAL A 128 -6.08 -5.69 22.66
N SER A 129 -6.00 -4.82 23.68
CA SER A 129 -5.89 -3.37 23.48
C SER A 129 -4.63 -2.98 22.71
N GLU A 130 -3.47 -3.57 23.03
CA GLU A 130 -2.23 -3.33 22.32
C GLU A 130 -2.29 -3.82 20.84
N LEU A 131 -2.87 -4.99 20.60
CA LEU A 131 -3.05 -5.53 19.26
C LEU A 131 -4.02 -4.70 18.43
N ARG A 132 -5.09 -4.19 19.06
CA ARG A 132 -6.02 -3.26 18.43
C ARG A 132 -5.30 -1.99 17.96
N ASN A 133 -4.52 -1.38 18.82
CA ASN A 133 -3.76 -0.17 18.49
C ASN A 133 -2.79 -0.43 17.30
N ARG A 134 -2.11 -1.57 17.29
CA ARG A 134 -1.23 -1.97 16.17
C ARG A 134 -2.00 -2.19 14.87
N GLN A 135 -3.18 -2.79 14.96
CA GLN A 135 -4.05 -3.01 13.81
C GLN A 135 -4.55 -1.67 13.25
N GLU A 136 -5.00 -0.75 14.10
CA GLU A 136 -5.47 0.58 13.71
C GLU A 136 -4.34 1.42 13.08
N GLN A 137 -3.13 1.41 13.68
CA GLN A 137 -1.96 2.08 13.12
C GLN A 137 -1.62 1.53 11.72
N SER A 138 -1.49 0.21 11.60
CA SER A 138 -1.15 -0.41 10.31
C SER A 138 -2.24 -0.23 9.25
N ALA A 139 -3.51 -0.08 9.64
CA ALA A 139 -4.60 0.27 8.74
C ALA A 139 -4.43 1.69 8.18
N GLY A 140 -4.04 2.65 9.02
CA GLY A 140 -3.71 4.01 8.61
C GLY A 140 -2.53 4.06 7.65
N GLU A 141 -1.44 3.35 7.97
CA GLU A 141 -0.26 3.25 7.12
C GLU A 141 -0.57 2.62 5.75
N ALA A 142 -1.39 1.57 5.72
CA ALA A 142 -1.80 0.92 4.47
C ALA A 142 -2.66 1.84 3.59
N ARG A 143 -3.58 2.62 4.18
CA ARG A 143 -4.37 3.61 3.44
C ARG A 143 -3.49 4.71 2.87
N SER A 144 -2.65 5.31 3.71
CA SER A 144 -1.71 6.37 3.28
C SER A 144 -0.80 5.89 2.15
N ALA A 145 -0.31 4.65 2.21
CA ALA A 145 0.53 4.09 1.17
C ALA A 145 -0.21 3.95 -0.18
N VAL A 146 -1.50 3.61 -0.15
CA VAL A 146 -2.36 3.55 -1.36
C VAL A 146 -2.59 4.95 -1.93
N ASP A 147 -2.88 5.94 -1.08
CA ASP A 147 -3.09 7.32 -1.51
C ASP A 147 -1.83 7.90 -2.18
N ILE A 148 -0.64 7.60 -1.65
CA ILE A 148 0.64 8.01 -2.26
C ILE A 148 0.83 7.33 -3.62
N VAL A 149 0.47 6.07 -3.79
CA VAL A 149 0.52 5.39 -5.10
C VAL A 149 -0.38 6.13 -6.09
N ALA A 150 -1.63 6.38 -5.73
CA ALA A 150 -2.59 7.05 -6.59
C ALA A 150 -2.11 8.44 -7.04
N GLU A 151 -1.53 9.22 -6.13
CA GLU A 151 -1.00 10.55 -6.47
C GLU A 151 0.23 10.47 -7.38
N LYS A 152 1.13 9.51 -7.15
CA LYS A 152 2.28 9.28 -8.03
C LYS A 152 1.87 8.78 -9.42
N GLU A 153 0.87 7.91 -9.52
CA GLU A 153 0.31 7.46 -10.79
C GLU A 153 -0.31 8.62 -11.56
N ARG A 154 -1.08 9.47 -10.89
CA ARG A 154 -1.66 10.69 -11.47
C ARG A 154 -0.58 11.61 -12.03
N LEU A 155 0.50 11.85 -11.27
CA LEU A 155 1.63 12.69 -11.70
C LEU A 155 2.35 12.08 -12.90
N LEU A 156 2.60 10.76 -12.88
CA LEU A 156 3.21 10.02 -13.99
C LEU A 156 2.35 10.14 -15.26
N GLU A 157 1.05 9.95 -15.14
CA GLU A 157 0.12 10.05 -16.27
C GLU A 157 0.13 11.48 -16.87
N GLU A 158 0.07 12.51 -16.03
CA GLU A 158 0.10 13.91 -16.47
C GLU A 158 1.43 14.25 -17.18
N THR A 159 2.57 13.89 -16.57
CA THR A 159 3.90 14.15 -17.11
C THR A 159 4.12 13.37 -18.40
N GLY A 160 3.76 12.09 -18.40
CA GLY A 160 3.87 11.24 -19.58
C GLY A 160 3.01 11.71 -20.73
N ARG A 161 1.79 12.18 -20.48
CA ARG A 161 0.92 12.75 -21.51
C ARG A 161 1.57 13.99 -22.16
N LYS A 162 2.14 14.90 -21.35
CA LYS A 162 2.85 16.08 -21.84
C LYS A 162 4.05 15.69 -22.71
N LEU A 163 4.84 14.74 -22.24
CA LEU A 163 6.00 14.23 -22.96
C LEU A 163 5.61 13.60 -24.30
N CYS A 164 4.60 12.74 -24.32
CA CYS A 164 4.12 12.10 -25.56
C CYS A 164 3.60 13.14 -26.56
N THR A 165 2.81 14.12 -26.12
CA THR A 165 2.32 15.20 -26.99
C THR A 165 3.48 15.96 -27.62
N ARG A 166 4.53 16.23 -26.86
CA ARG A 166 5.72 16.93 -27.35
C ARG A 166 6.53 16.10 -28.36
N ILE A 167 6.70 14.78 -28.10
CA ILE A 167 7.45 13.89 -29.01
C ILE A 167 6.71 13.67 -30.33
N LEU A 168 5.39 13.48 -30.25
CA LEU A 168 4.58 13.15 -31.42
C LEU A 168 4.17 14.36 -32.26
N ASN A 169 4.52 15.57 -31.83
CA ASN A 169 4.38 16.82 -32.61
C ASN A 169 2.99 16.97 -33.22
N ASP A 170 1.92 16.93 -32.40
CA ASP A 170 0.50 17.06 -32.81
C ASP A 170 -0.01 16.05 -33.84
N HIS A 171 0.72 14.99 -34.13
CA HIS A 171 0.16 13.93 -34.95
C HIS A 171 -0.94 13.21 -34.19
N GLU A 172 -2.15 13.47 -34.67
CA GLU A 172 -3.43 12.94 -34.27
C GLU A 172 -3.38 11.47 -33.83
N GLN A 173 -4.08 11.22 -32.76
CA GLN A 173 -4.46 9.91 -32.22
C GLN A 173 -3.48 9.29 -31.24
N PHE A 174 -3.58 9.77 -30.00
CA PHE A 174 -3.42 8.85 -28.88
C PHE A 174 -4.52 7.80 -28.97
N PRO A 175 -4.20 6.49 -29.00
CA PRO A 175 -5.23 5.48 -28.83
C PRO A 175 -5.92 5.72 -27.49
N GLU A 176 -7.24 5.48 -27.40
CA GLU A 176 -8.03 5.55 -26.18
C GLU A 176 -7.57 4.55 -25.09
N ALA A 177 -6.60 3.69 -25.39
CA ALA A 177 -5.92 2.84 -24.44
C ALA A 177 -5.21 3.71 -23.38
N GLY A 178 -5.43 3.41 -22.11
CA GLY A 178 -4.89 4.16 -21.00
C GLY A 178 -3.38 4.34 -21.10
N MET A 179 -2.88 5.52 -20.69
CA MET A 179 -1.46 5.89 -20.77
C MET A 179 -0.54 4.88 -20.08
N LEU A 180 -1.02 4.16 -19.07
CA LEU A 180 -0.29 3.06 -18.42
C LEU A 180 0.02 1.92 -19.39
N GLU A 181 -0.92 1.52 -20.26
CA GLU A 181 -0.67 0.49 -21.27
C GLU A 181 0.34 0.95 -22.33
N VAL A 182 0.30 2.23 -22.70
CA VAL A 182 1.28 2.83 -23.61
C VAL A 182 2.66 2.88 -22.96
N PHE A 183 2.74 3.21 -21.66
CA PHE A 183 4.01 3.22 -20.92
C PHE A 183 4.56 1.82 -20.69
N ASP A 184 3.72 0.84 -20.37
CA ASP A 184 4.15 -0.56 -20.26
C ASP A 184 4.70 -1.06 -21.58
N SER A 185 4.05 -0.75 -22.69
CA SER A 185 4.52 -1.13 -24.02
C SER A 185 5.80 -0.37 -24.45
N LEU A 186 5.94 0.90 -24.07
CA LEU A 186 7.16 1.68 -24.26
C LEU A 186 8.29 1.17 -23.34
N GLY A 187 7.99 0.82 -22.09
CA GLY A 187 8.94 0.23 -21.15
C GLY A 187 9.47 -1.12 -21.63
N ASP A 188 8.60 -1.97 -22.17
CA ASP A 188 8.97 -3.24 -22.79
C ASP A 188 9.80 -3.03 -24.06
N ASN A 189 9.47 -2.06 -24.89
CA ASN A 189 10.23 -1.72 -26.08
C ASN A 189 11.61 -1.14 -25.75
N ILE A 190 11.72 -0.28 -24.73
CA ILE A 190 13.00 0.26 -24.25
C ILE A 190 13.85 -0.85 -23.65
N LYS A 191 13.25 -1.75 -22.87
CA LYS A 191 13.95 -2.91 -22.29
C LYS A 191 14.46 -3.88 -23.36
N ASN A 192 13.62 -4.20 -24.33
CA ASN A 192 14.01 -5.02 -25.48
C ASN A 192 15.12 -4.36 -26.31
N PHE A 193 15.07 -3.05 -26.50
CA PHE A 193 16.13 -2.29 -27.16
C PHE A 193 17.44 -2.27 -26.37
N GLN A 194 17.39 -2.12 -25.04
CA GLN A 194 18.55 -2.19 -24.18
C GLN A 194 19.17 -3.59 -24.15
N GLU A 195 18.34 -4.64 -24.11
CA GLU A 195 18.81 -6.03 -24.18
C GLU A 195 19.46 -6.36 -25.53
N SER A 196 18.86 -5.89 -26.64
CA SER A 196 19.42 -6.03 -28.00
C SER A 196 20.77 -5.32 -28.11
N ARG A 197 20.86 -4.09 -27.62
CA ARG A 197 22.10 -3.31 -27.61
C ARG A 197 23.21 -3.96 -26.76
N ASN A 198 22.85 -4.51 -25.59
CA ASN A 198 23.81 -5.22 -24.75
C ASN A 198 24.30 -6.52 -25.40
N SER A 199 23.46 -7.23 -26.15
CA SER A 199 23.85 -8.43 -26.88
C SER A 199 24.78 -8.11 -28.07
N GLU A 200 24.59 -6.99 -28.75
CA GLU A 200 25.48 -6.51 -29.81
C GLU A 200 26.85 -6.09 -29.29
N VAL A 201 26.88 -5.42 -28.11
CA VAL A 201 28.15 -5.02 -27.46
C VAL A 201 28.93 -6.21 -26.95
N THR A 202 28.27 -7.24 -26.40
CA THR A 202 28.93 -8.48 -25.95
C THR A 202 29.33 -9.39 -27.11
N GLY A 203 28.57 -9.39 -28.22
CA GLY A 203 28.92 -10.12 -29.45
C GLY A 203 30.08 -9.51 -30.25
N ALA A 204 30.31 -8.22 -30.12
CA ALA A 204 31.43 -7.52 -30.77
C ALA A 204 32.77 -7.61 -29.98
N ALA A 205 32.73 -8.17 -28.75
CA ALA A 205 33.92 -8.35 -27.89
C ALA A 205 34.47 -9.80 -27.92
N GLN A 206 33.93 -10.69 -28.75
CA GLN A 206 34.42 -12.02 -29.09
C GLN A 206 34.99 -12.02 -30.50
#